data_9c58cc7f8928f6590c6eb35b3d3d354b
#
_entry.id   9c58cc7f8928f6590c6eb35b3d3d354b
#
_cell.length_a   1.000
_cell.length_b   1.000
_cell.length_c   1.000
_cell.angle_alpha   90.00
_cell.angle_beta   90.00
_cell.angle_gamma   90.00
#
_symmetry.space_group_name_H-M   'P 1'
#
loop_
_entity.id
_entity.type
_entity.pdbx_description
1 polymer ?
#
loop_
_entity_poly.entity_id
_entity_poly.type
_entity_poly.pdbx_seq_one_letter_code
_entity_poly.pdbx_strand_id
1 'polypeptide(L)'
;MDTTKSWEIGITTQADVCENYAHCGVYSTCDINKSPICSCLDGFKPKFPNDWNSANWSGGCLRETPLACNDRDGFQNYKNVKLPNTCFSWFDSKMNLKECEEMCLKNCSCNAYANLDVRNGGSGCLLWLADLVDIVVAQVGGQDIYIRQPASVLSIPFAFLLFIYF
;
A
#
# COMPACT_ATOMS: atom_id res chain seq x y z
N MET A 1 -47.83 3.83 -32.68
CA MET A 1 -46.60 4.62 -32.50
C MET A 1 -45.90 4.06 -31.29
N ASP A 2 -45.08 3.03 -31.48
CA ASP A 2 -44.27 2.40 -30.42
C ASP A 2 -42.88 3.01 -30.43
N THR A 3 -42.61 3.83 -29.43
CA THR A 3 -41.23 4.27 -29.14
C THR A 3 -40.61 3.28 -28.18
N THR A 4 -39.97 2.25 -28.72
CA THR A 4 -39.06 1.39 -27.97
C THR A 4 -37.85 2.25 -27.57
N LYS A 5 -37.84 2.74 -26.33
CA LYS A 5 -36.62 3.28 -25.70
C LYS A 5 -35.67 2.10 -25.41
N SER A 6 -34.79 1.83 -26.35
CA SER A 6 -33.62 0.98 -26.04
C SER A 6 -32.62 1.82 -25.27
N TRP A 7 -32.20 1.34 -24.10
CA TRP A 7 -31.07 1.90 -23.40
C TRP A 7 -29.82 1.46 -24.14
N GLU A 8 -29.18 2.37 -24.86
CA GLU A 8 -27.82 2.17 -25.33
C GLU A 8 -26.90 2.43 -24.17
N ILE A 9 -26.06 1.41 -23.83
CA ILE A 9 -24.96 1.57 -22.90
C ILE A 9 -23.92 2.44 -23.60
N GLY A 10 -24.00 3.75 -23.39
CA GLY A 10 -23.21 4.76 -24.10
C GLY A 10 -21.78 4.97 -23.59
N ILE A 11 -21.34 4.31 -22.51
CA ILE A 11 -19.97 4.40 -22.01
C ILE A 11 -19.61 3.05 -21.39
N THR A 12 -18.86 2.22 -22.10
CA THR A 12 -18.01 1.21 -21.46
C THR A 12 -16.78 1.93 -20.94
N THR A 13 -16.82 2.41 -19.70
CA THR A 13 -15.59 2.66 -18.97
C THR A 13 -14.91 1.31 -18.88
N GLN A 14 -13.69 1.22 -19.42
CA GLN A 14 -12.85 0.06 -19.23
C GLN A 14 -12.73 -0.12 -17.71
N ALA A 15 -13.32 -1.20 -17.18
CA ALA A 15 -13.32 -1.44 -15.73
C ALA A 15 -11.86 -1.44 -15.26
N ASP A 16 -11.55 -0.58 -14.28
CA ASP A 16 -10.23 -0.53 -13.69
C ASP A 16 -9.98 -1.88 -13.00
N VAL A 17 -9.07 -2.68 -13.54
CA VAL A 17 -8.74 -4.00 -12.99
C VAL A 17 -8.17 -3.91 -11.57
N CYS A 18 -7.64 -2.75 -11.17
CA CYS A 18 -7.21 -2.48 -9.81
C CYS A 18 -8.38 -2.34 -8.82
N GLU A 19 -9.61 -2.21 -9.27
CA GLU A 19 -10.81 -2.27 -8.42
C GLU A 19 -11.16 -3.70 -7.99
N ASN A 20 -10.63 -4.72 -8.69
CA ASN A 20 -10.80 -6.10 -8.29
C ASN A 20 -9.99 -6.36 -7.02
N TYR A 21 -10.69 -6.80 -5.97
CA TYR A 21 -10.06 -7.08 -4.67
C TYR A 21 -8.84 -8.01 -4.79
N ALA A 22 -7.74 -7.63 -4.15
CA ALA A 22 -6.51 -8.40 -4.08
C ALA A 22 -5.90 -8.78 -5.45
N HIS A 23 -6.15 -8.00 -6.50
CA HIS A 23 -5.67 -8.29 -7.85
C HIS A 23 -4.16 -8.54 -7.91
N CYS A 24 -3.38 -7.76 -7.17
CA CYS A 24 -1.92 -7.89 -7.09
C CYS A 24 -1.43 -8.73 -5.90
N GLY A 25 -2.33 -9.27 -5.08
CA GLY A 25 -1.98 -10.04 -3.89
C GLY A 25 -1.46 -9.20 -2.72
N VAL A 26 -0.85 -9.87 -1.75
CA VAL A 26 -0.34 -9.23 -0.51
C VAL A 26 0.95 -8.46 -0.77
N TYR A 27 1.18 -7.39 0.00
CA TYR A 27 2.40 -6.57 -0.01
C TYR A 27 2.79 -6.03 -1.39
N SER A 28 1.79 -5.70 -2.18
CA SER A 28 1.94 -5.11 -3.50
C SER A 28 1.01 -3.93 -3.69
N THR A 29 1.31 -3.13 -4.71
CA THR A 29 0.44 -2.03 -5.16
C THR A 29 -0.08 -2.31 -6.56
N CYS A 30 -1.31 -1.87 -6.83
CA CYS A 30 -1.88 -1.83 -8.16
C CYS A 30 -1.94 -0.38 -8.65
N ASP A 31 -1.36 -0.12 -9.82
CA ASP A 31 -1.39 1.19 -10.47
C ASP A 31 -1.78 1.01 -11.93
N ILE A 32 -3.00 1.45 -12.27
CA ILE A 32 -3.56 1.29 -13.62
C ILE A 32 -2.76 2.04 -14.69
N ASN A 33 -1.97 3.04 -14.30
CA ASN A 33 -1.16 3.84 -15.21
C ASN A 33 0.21 3.23 -15.50
N LYS A 34 0.57 2.11 -14.86
CA LYS A 34 1.84 1.43 -15.05
C LYS A 34 1.71 0.16 -15.88
N SER A 35 2.85 -0.27 -16.43
CA SER A 35 2.96 -1.57 -17.10
C SER A 35 4.29 -2.22 -16.64
N PRO A 36 4.22 -3.32 -15.89
CA PRO A 36 3.03 -4.00 -15.36
C PRO A 36 2.29 -3.16 -14.32
N ILE A 37 0.99 -3.40 -14.17
CA ILE A 37 0.15 -2.67 -13.20
C ILE A 37 0.41 -3.03 -11.75
N CYS A 38 0.93 -4.25 -11.50
CA CYS A 38 1.29 -4.72 -10.17
C CYS A 38 2.78 -4.55 -9.89
N SER A 39 3.10 -4.03 -8.71
CA SER A 39 4.46 -3.89 -8.20
C SER A 39 4.53 -4.32 -6.74
N CYS A 40 5.57 -5.05 -6.36
CA CYS A 40 5.85 -5.30 -4.95
C CYS A 40 6.18 -3.99 -4.22
N LEU A 41 5.83 -3.89 -2.94
CA LEU A 41 6.32 -2.81 -2.09
C LEU A 41 7.85 -2.86 -2.01
N ASP A 42 8.49 -1.72 -1.76
CA ASP A 42 9.93 -1.67 -1.57
C ASP A 42 10.36 -2.59 -0.43
N GLY A 43 11.45 -3.33 -0.61
CA GLY A 43 11.91 -4.37 0.33
C GLY A 43 11.12 -5.68 0.27
N PHE A 44 10.23 -5.83 -0.70
CA PHE A 44 9.47 -7.05 -0.96
C PHE A 44 9.78 -7.58 -2.36
N LYS A 45 9.61 -8.88 -2.54
CA LYS A 45 9.81 -9.57 -3.82
C LYS A 45 8.63 -10.51 -4.11
N PRO A 46 8.39 -10.86 -5.37
CA PRO A 46 7.36 -11.83 -5.71
C PRO A 46 7.53 -13.14 -4.95
N LYS A 47 6.45 -13.62 -4.36
CA LYS A 47 6.44 -14.92 -3.67
C LYS A 47 6.66 -16.06 -4.66
N PHE A 48 6.06 -15.97 -5.84
CA PHE A 48 6.19 -16.90 -6.94
C PHE A 48 6.68 -16.18 -8.21
N PRO A 49 8.03 -16.07 -8.42
CA PRO A 49 8.58 -15.26 -9.49
C PRO A 49 8.11 -15.66 -10.90
N ASN A 50 7.96 -16.97 -11.18
CA ASN A 50 7.51 -17.43 -12.47
C ASN A 50 6.06 -17.02 -12.77
N ASP A 51 5.18 -17.13 -11.79
CA ASP A 51 3.79 -16.69 -11.91
C ASP A 51 3.73 -15.17 -12.10
N TRP A 52 4.51 -14.45 -11.32
CA TRP A 52 4.60 -12.99 -11.38
C TRP A 52 5.02 -12.51 -12.78
N ASN A 53 6.04 -13.13 -13.35
CA ASN A 53 6.54 -12.82 -14.70
C ASN A 53 5.54 -13.16 -15.80
N SER A 54 4.63 -14.09 -15.53
CA SER A 54 3.54 -14.48 -16.43
C SER A 54 2.24 -13.69 -16.18
N ALA A 55 2.34 -12.56 -15.47
CA ALA A 55 1.21 -11.71 -15.11
C ALA A 55 0.14 -12.37 -14.21
N ASN A 56 0.51 -13.41 -13.49
CA ASN A 56 -0.30 -13.95 -12.40
C ASN A 56 0.24 -13.40 -11.05
N TRP A 57 -0.31 -12.30 -10.60
CA TRP A 57 0.14 -11.58 -9.41
C TRP A 57 -0.57 -11.97 -8.11
N SER A 58 -1.54 -12.89 -8.18
CA SER A 58 -2.39 -13.28 -7.05
C SER A 58 -1.63 -13.81 -5.83
N GLY A 59 -0.44 -14.39 -6.03
CA GLY A 59 0.43 -14.84 -4.95
C GLY A 59 1.05 -13.70 -4.13
N GLY A 60 1.09 -12.49 -4.69
CA GLY A 60 1.64 -11.31 -4.04
C GLY A 60 3.15 -11.39 -3.79
N CYS A 61 3.57 -10.64 -2.80
CA CYS A 61 4.97 -10.44 -2.46
C CYS A 61 5.26 -10.84 -1.02
N LEU A 62 6.52 -11.11 -0.73
CA LEU A 62 7.01 -11.41 0.61
C LEU A 62 8.22 -10.52 0.93
N ARG A 63 8.41 -10.26 2.22
CA ARG A 63 9.49 -9.41 2.71
C ARG A 63 10.85 -10.08 2.46
N GLU A 64 11.80 -9.35 1.86
CA GLU A 64 13.15 -9.86 1.60
C GLU A 64 13.99 -9.93 2.88
N THR A 65 13.89 -8.90 3.72
CA THR A 65 14.59 -8.81 5.00
C THR A 65 13.57 -8.78 6.13
N PRO A 66 13.69 -9.67 7.13
CA PRO A 66 12.81 -9.67 8.30
C PRO A 66 12.85 -8.33 9.04
N LEU A 67 11.74 -7.96 9.67
CA LEU A 67 11.71 -6.84 10.61
C LEU A 67 12.57 -7.17 11.83
N ALA A 68 13.28 -6.17 12.36
CA ALA A 68 14.05 -6.31 13.59
C ALA A 68 13.13 -6.38 14.83
N CYS A 69 11.91 -5.88 14.72
CA CYS A 69 10.93 -5.81 15.80
C CYS A 69 11.41 -5.02 17.03
N ASN A 70 12.19 -3.99 16.77
CA ASN A 70 12.69 -3.04 17.75
C ASN A 70 12.66 -1.62 17.17
N ASP A 71 13.26 -0.69 17.85
CA ASP A 71 13.38 0.72 17.47
C ASP A 71 14.24 0.98 16.21
N ARG A 72 14.88 -0.04 15.63
CA ARG A 72 15.64 0.08 14.38
C ARG A 72 14.76 -0.01 13.13
N ASP A 73 13.57 -0.59 13.24
CA ASP A 73 12.61 -0.51 12.14
C ASP A 73 12.13 0.94 12.00
N GLY A 74 11.74 1.30 10.81
CA GLY A 74 11.13 2.59 10.52
C GLY A 74 9.94 2.42 9.59
N PHE A 75 9.50 3.53 8.99
CA PHE A 75 8.34 3.52 8.11
C PHE A 75 8.64 4.23 6.81
N GLN A 76 8.19 3.64 5.72
CA GLN A 76 8.19 4.25 4.41
C GLN A 76 6.81 4.79 4.08
N ASN A 77 6.75 6.06 3.68
CA ASN A 77 5.49 6.69 3.29
C ASN A 77 5.15 6.35 1.83
N TYR A 78 3.98 5.77 1.62
CA TYR A 78 3.34 5.63 0.33
C TYR A 78 2.19 6.63 0.23
N LYS A 79 2.29 7.55 -0.72
CA LYS A 79 1.36 8.66 -0.88
C LYS A 79 0.26 8.32 -1.86
N ASN A 80 -0.91 8.92 -1.63
CA ASN A 80 -2.02 8.90 -2.57
C ASN A 80 -2.48 7.49 -2.96
N VAL A 81 -2.75 6.67 -1.95
CA VAL A 81 -3.25 5.30 -2.16
C VAL A 81 -4.65 5.11 -1.56
N LYS A 82 -5.39 4.17 -2.13
CA LYS A 82 -6.49 3.52 -1.43
C LYS A 82 -5.87 2.60 -0.39
N LEU A 83 -6.26 2.75 0.87
CA LEU A 83 -5.73 1.94 1.96
C LEU A 83 -6.03 0.46 1.80
N PRO A 84 -5.16 -0.42 2.35
CA PRO A 84 -5.41 -1.86 2.37
C PRO A 84 -6.72 -2.21 3.09
N ASN A 85 -7.17 -3.44 2.85
CA ASN A 85 -8.29 -4.03 3.58
C ASN A 85 -8.10 -3.92 5.10
N THR A 86 -9.14 -3.51 5.82
CA THR A 86 -9.11 -3.24 7.26
C THR A 86 -9.69 -4.34 8.14
N CYS A 87 -9.94 -5.55 7.60
CA CYS A 87 -10.54 -6.67 8.36
C CYS A 87 -9.78 -7.02 9.64
N PHE A 88 -8.45 -6.87 9.64
CA PHE A 88 -7.58 -7.15 10.79
C PHE A 88 -6.81 -5.88 11.19
N SER A 89 -7.51 -4.77 11.24
CA SER A 89 -6.99 -3.49 11.70
C SER A 89 -7.49 -3.14 13.10
N TRP A 90 -6.75 -2.27 13.76
CA TRP A 90 -7.12 -1.64 15.02
C TRP A 90 -7.16 -0.12 14.83
N PHE A 91 -8.03 0.57 15.54
CA PHE A 91 -8.12 2.02 15.43
C PHE A 91 -8.41 2.72 16.76
N ASP A 92 -7.98 3.98 16.84
CA ASP A 92 -8.32 4.91 17.92
C ASP A 92 -8.54 6.31 17.33
N SER A 93 -9.72 6.88 17.53
CA SER A 93 -10.08 8.19 16.97
C SER A 93 -9.43 9.38 17.70
N LYS A 94 -8.90 9.17 18.90
CA LYS A 94 -8.32 10.23 19.73
C LYS A 94 -6.81 10.36 19.59
N MET A 95 -6.17 9.33 19.08
CA MET A 95 -4.73 9.25 18.93
C MET A 95 -4.26 10.09 17.73
N ASN A 96 -3.19 10.86 17.89
CA ASN A 96 -2.57 11.55 16.76
C ASN A 96 -1.63 10.63 15.97
N LEU A 97 -1.17 11.08 14.80
CA LEU A 97 -0.34 10.27 13.90
C LEU A 97 1.01 9.87 14.52
N LYS A 98 1.61 10.73 15.36
CA LYS A 98 2.88 10.46 16.04
C LYS A 98 2.71 9.35 17.09
N GLU A 99 1.67 9.43 17.89
CA GLU A 99 1.30 8.38 18.85
C GLU A 99 0.99 7.06 18.15
N CYS A 100 0.36 7.13 16.98
CA CYS A 100 0.07 5.98 16.11
C CYS A 100 1.35 5.28 15.64
N GLU A 101 2.34 6.03 15.17
CA GLU A 101 3.67 5.54 14.80
C GLU A 101 4.33 4.82 15.97
N GLU A 102 4.37 5.45 17.14
CA GLU A 102 4.99 4.89 18.33
C GLU A 102 4.31 3.59 18.79
N MET A 103 2.99 3.55 18.71
CA MET A 103 2.23 2.32 19.02
C MET A 103 2.55 1.19 18.03
N CYS A 104 2.63 1.50 16.74
CA CYS A 104 3.00 0.52 15.72
C CYS A 104 4.42 -0.02 15.95
N LEU A 105 5.39 0.83 16.27
CA LEU A 105 6.76 0.39 16.56
C LEU A 105 6.85 -0.57 17.76
N LYS A 106 6.04 -0.35 18.78
CA LYS A 106 6.02 -1.20 19.98
C LYS A 106 5.34 -2.55 19.76
N ASN A 107 4.55 -2.69 18.71
CA ASN A 107 3.86 -3.93 18.36
C ASN A 107 4.47 -4.59 17.13
N CYS A 108 5.19 -5.70 17.33
CA CYS A 108 5.86 -6.42 16.25
C CYS A 108 4.91 -6.94 15.15
N SER A 109 3.65 -7.14 15.48
CA SER A 109 2.62 -7.52 14.52
C SER A 109 2.13 -6.35 13.65
N CYS A 110 2.47 -5.11 14.00
CA CYS A 110 2.05 -3.95 13.23
C CYS A 110 2.90 -3.80 11.96
N ASN A 111 2.25 -3.89 10.81
CA ASN A 111 2.87 -3.78 9.49
C ASN A 111 2.76 -2.38 8.87
N ALA A 112 1.76 -1.61 9.26
CA ALA A 112 1.54 -0.26 8.75
C ALA A 112 0.65 0.56 9.66
N TYR A 113 0.69 1.88 9.51
CA TYR A 113 -0.24 2.80 10.14
C TYR A 113 -0.64 3.94 9.18
N ALA A 114 -1.76 4.58 9.48
CA ALA A 114 -2.26 5.76 8.76
C ALA A 114 -3.17 6.59 9.68
N ASN A 115 -3.53 7.80 9.24
CA ASN A 115 -4.65 8.51 9.83
C ASN A 115 -5.96 7.73 9.62
N LEU A 116 -6.79 7.71 10.63
CA LEU A 116 -8.14 7.14 10.55
C LEU A 116 -9.08 8.02 9.70
N ASP A 117 -8.91 9.34 9.81
CA ASP A 117 -9.67 10.36 9.09
C ASP A 117 -8.70 11.34 8.41
N VAL A 118 -8.87 11.56 7.13
CA VAL A 118 -7.99 12.44 6.32
C VAL A 118 -8.44 13.91 6.32
N ARG A 119 -9.62 14.19 6.83
CA ARG A 119 -10.17 15.55 6.88
C ARG A 119 -9.35 16.43 7.84
N ASN A 120 -9.33 17.75 7.55
CA ASN A 120 -8.68 18.76 8.41
C ASN A 120 -7.20 18.46 8.73
N GLY A 121 -6.46 17.93 7.77
CA GLY A 121 -5.04 17.58 7.95
C GLY A 121 -4.78 16.22 8.57
N GLY A 122 -5.82 15.45 8.82
CA GLY A 122 -5.75 14.09 9.34
C GLY A 122 -5.90 14.00 10.86
N SER A 123 -6.55 12.95 11.31
CA SER A 123 -6.74 12.62 12.74
C SER A 123 -6.97 11.13 12.95
N GLY A 124 -6.82 10.71 14.20
CA GLY A 124 -7.00 9.33 14.59
C GLY A 124 -5.88 8.40 14.07
N CYS A 125 -5.90 7.19 14.56
CA CYS A 125 -4.91 6.15 14.29
C CYS A 125 -5.59 4.92 13.71
N LEU A 126 -5.01 4.38 12.66
CA LEU A 126 -5.39 3.09 12.07
C LEU A 126 -4.13 2.24 11.92
N LEU A 127 -4.14 1.03 12.49
CA LEU A 127 -3.03 0.07 12.44
C LEU A 127 -3.45 -1.20 11.70
N TRP A 128 -2.57 -1.72 10.86
CA TRP A 128 -2.71 -3.03 10.24
C TRP A 128 -1.84 -4.06 10.96
N LEU A 129 -2.48 -5.07 11.54
CA LEU A 129 -1.85 -6.12 12.35
C LEU A 129 -1.72 -7.45 11.59
N ALA A 130 -2.09 -7.47 10.33
CA ALA A 130 -1.98 -8.62 9.42
C ALA A 130 -1.38 -8.17 8.08
N ASP A 131 -1.32 -9.08 7.12
CA ASP A 131 -0.82 -8.80 5.77
C ASP A 131 -1.56 -7.65 5.12
N LEU A 132 -0.82 -6.80 4.41
CA LEU A 132 -1.39 -5.68 3.66
C LEU A 132 -1.91 -6.18 2.31
N VAL A 133 -3.20 -6.10 2.11
CA VAL A 133 -3.88 -6.57 0.90
C VAL A 133 -4.65 -5.43 0.25
N ASP A 134 -4.56 -5.33 -1.07
CA ASP A 134 -5.40 -4.43 -1.87
C ASP A 134 -5.04 -2.95 -1.72
N ILE A 135 -3.75 -2.64 -1.81
CA ILE A 135 -3.25 -1.28 -1.91
C ILE A 135 -3.31 -0.85 -3.37
N VAL A 136 -4.04 0.22 -3.65
CA VAL A 136 -4.22 0.74 -5.01
C VAL A 136 -3.73 2.18 -5.09
N VAL A 137 -2.96 2.52 -6.10
CA VAL A 137 -2.62 3.92 -6.37
C VAL A 137 -3.88 4.66 -6.80
N ALA A 138 -4.31 5.63 -5.99
CA ALA A 138 -5.55 6.33 -6.20
C ALA A 138 -5.46 7.29 -7.39
N GLN A 139 -6.49 7.29 -8.24
CA GLN A 139 -6.62 8.28 -9.31
C GLN A 139 -7.17 9.60 -8.77
N VAL A 140 -8.00 9.54 -7.74
CA VAL A 140 -8.59 10.69 -7.03
C VAL A 140 -8.78 10.34 -5.56
N GLY A 141 -8.45 11.27 -4.66
CA GLY A 141 -8.84 11.18 -3.25
C GLY A 141 -8.12 10.09 -2.45
N GLY A 142 -6.89 9.76 -2.78
CA GLY A 142 -6.07 8.85 -1.99
C GLY A 142 -5.56 9.48 -0.69
N GLN A 143 -4.97 8.66 0.17
CA GLN A 143 -4.32 9.09 1.40
C GLN A 143 -2.94 8.43 1.57
N ASP A 144 -2.20 8.90 2.57
CA ASP A 144 -0.88 8.37 2.88
C ASP A 144 -0.98 7.16 3.81
N ILE A 145 -0.14 6.16 3.57
CA ILE A 145 0.09 5.03 4.46
C ILE A 145 1.58 4.92 4.77
N TYR A 146 1.90 4.56 5.99
CA TYR A 146 3.26 4.38 6.48
C TYR A 146 3.51 2.89 6.74
N ILE A 147 4.35 2.29 5.89
CA ILE A 147 4.59 0.84 5.89
C ILE A 147 5.89 0.55 6.63
N ARG A 148 5.84 -0.34 7.63
CA ARG A 148 6.98 -0.73 8.44
C ARG A 148 8.04 -1.41 7.60
N GLN A 149 9.28 -0.94 7.72
CA GLN A 149 10.43 -1.43 6.99
C GLN A 149 11.62 -1.64 7.92
N PRO A 150 12.48 -2.65 7.65
CA PRO A 150 13.75 -2.76 8.34
C PRO A 150 14.67 -1.60 7.93
N ALA A 151 15.59 -1.24 8.81
CA ALA A 151 16.52 -0.13 8.59
C ALA A 151 17.29 -0.24 7.26
N SER A 152 17.64 -1.45 6.83
CA SER A 152 18.36 -1.70 5.57
C SER A 152 17.60 -1.27 4.32
N VAL A 153 16.26 -1.25 4.35
CA VAL A 153 15.42 -0.79 3.25
C VAL A 153 15.31 0.75 3.24
N LEU A 154 15.33 1.36 4.44
CA LEU A 154 15.18 2.80 4.61
C LEU A 154 16.49 3.59 4.40
N SER A 155 17.66 2.93 4.58
CA SER A 155 18.96 3.58 4.35
C SER A 155 19.20 3.78 2.86
N ILE A 156 19.29 5.05 2.42
CA ILE A 156 19.86 5.39 1.13
C ILE A 156 21.34 4.96 1.17
N PRO A 157 21.83 4.13 0.24
CA PRO A 157 23.24 3.80 0.22
C PRO A 157 24.07 5.09 0.12
N PHE A 158 24.99 5.28 1.05
CA PHE A 158 25.91 6.44 1.09
C PHE A 158 26.68 6.66 -0.24
N ALA A 159 26.69 5.65 -1.11
CA ALA A 159 27.31 5.71 -2.42
C ALA A 159 26.65 6.72 -3.41
N PHE A 160 25.40 7.09 -3.22
CA PHE A 160 24.72 8.05 -4.07
C PHE A 160 25.02 9.52 -3.73
N LEU A 161 25.51 9.81 -2.52
CA LEU A 161 25.84 11.16 -2.09
C LEU A 161 27.21 11.65 -2.64
N LEU A 162 28.06 10.74 -3.12
CA LEU A 162 29.37 11.09 -3.68
C LEU A 162 29.34 11.50 -5.14
N PHE A 163 28.23 11.28 -5.86
CA PHE A 163 28.09 11.68 -7.27
C PHE A 163 27.50 13.08 -7.48
N ILE A 164 27.12 13.78 -6.42
CA ILE A 164 26.54 15.14 -6.52
C ILE A 164 27.58 16.25 -6.26
N TYR A 165 28.81 15.89 -5.86
CA TYR A 165 29.88 16.86 -5.52
C TYR A 165 31.16 16.75 -6.37
N PHE A 166 31.04 16.27 -7.60
CA PHE A 166 32.13 16.43 -8.60
C PHE A 166 31.59 16.90 -9.91
#